data_7176418a57a2bbd9ddf4125bdb8b841c
#
_entry.id   7176418a57a2bbd9ddf4125bdb8b841c
#
_cell.length_a   1.000
_cell.length_b   1.000
_cell.length_c   1.000
_cell.angle_alpha   90.00
_cell.angle_beta   90.00
_cell.angle_gamma   90.00
#
_symmetry.space_group_name_H-M   'P 1'
#
loop_
_entity.id
_entity.type
_entity.pdbx_description
1 polymer ?
#
loop_
_entity_poly.entity_id
_entity_poly.type
_entity_poly.pdbx_seq_one_letter_code
_entity_poly.pdbx_strand_id
1 'polypeptide(L)'
;MASVSYASQALADLERLCDFLAETDPLAASQTIDLILDAVAILERHPLMGRLAEADLRELVISRGKSGYIALYRYDAGRDRVLVLAVRHQREAGYAG
;
A
#
# COMPACT_ATOMS: atom_id res chain seq x y z
N MET A 1 -12.25 4.53 -14.83
CA MET A 1 -11.18 4.10 -13.92
C MET A 1 -11.46 4.61 -12.52
N ALA A 2 -11.16 3.80 -11.52
CA ALA A 2 -11.28 4.23 -10.14
C ALA A 2 -10.24 5.32 -9.83
N SER A 3 -10.60 6.29 -9.02
CA SER A 3 -9.61 7.22 -8.50
C SER A 3 -8.96 6.60 -7.25
N VAL A 4 -7.65 6.76 -7.13
CA VAL A 4 -6.89 6.23 -5.99
C VAL A 4 -6.39 7.40 -5.16
N SER A 5 -6.65 7.35 -3.87
CA SER A 5 -6.13 8.33 -2.91
C SER A 5 -5.58 7.61 -1.68
N TYR A 6 -4.81 8.34 -0.88
CA TYR A 6 -4.13 7.81 0.30
C TYR A 6 -4.61 8.56 1.54
N ALA A 7 -5.03 7.80 2.54
CA ALA A 7 -5.33 8.38 3.85
C ALA A 7 -4.04 8.87 4.51
N SER A 8 -4.18 9.76 5.48
CA SER A 8 -3.03 10.32 6.20
C SER A 8 -2.14 9.24 6.80
N GLN A 9 -2.74 8.19 7.35
CA GLN A 9 -1.98 7.08 7.93
C GLN A 9 -1.15 6.35 6.88
N ALA A 10 -1.70 6.15 5.68
CA ALA A 10 -0.97 5.49 4.60
C ALA A 10 0.22 6.33 4.16
N LEU A 11 0.06 7.65 4.07
CA LEU A 11 1.18 8.54 3.74
C LEU A 11 2.25 8.51 4.81
N ALA A 12 1.86 8.50 6.08
CA ALA A 12 2.80 8.39 7.20
C ALA A 12 3.53 7.04 7.17
N ASP A 13 2.83 5.97 6.83
CA ASP A 13 3.43 4.64 6.69
C ASP A 13 4.49 4.61 5.58
N LEU A 14 4.20 5.21 4.42
CA LEU A 14 5.15 5.28 3.32
C LEU A 14 6.40 6.08 3.71
N GLU A 15 6.21 7.19 4.41
CA GLU A 15 7.32 8.00 4.89
C GLU A 15 8.17 7.22 5.89
N ARG A 16 7.55 6.52 6.83
CA ARG A 16 8.24 5.68 7.81
C ARG A 16 9.05 4.59 7.14
N LEU A 17 8.47 3.90 6.16
CA LEU A 17 9.17 2.84 5.41
C LEU A 17 10.33 3.41 4.62
N CYS A 18 10.14 4.56 3.98
CA CYS A 18 11.19 5.21 3.22
C CYS A 18 12.37 5.60 4.13
N ASP A 19 12.08 6.21 5.27
CA ASP A 19 13.11 6.64 6.23
C ASP A 19 13.89 5.44 6.78
N PHE A 20 13.17 4.37 7.12
CA PHE A 20 13.79 3.14 7.62
C PHE A 20 14.76 2.52 6.59
N LEU A 21 14.30 2.41 5.35
CA LEU A 21 15.13 1.82 4.29
C LEU A 21 16.30 2.72 3.92
N ALA A 22 16.12 4.03 3.96
CA ALA A 22 17.15 5.00 3.61
C ALA A 22 18.32 4.99 4.59
N GLU A 23 18.14 4.50 5.81
CA GLU A 23 19.22 4.39 6.79
C GLU A 23 20.36 3.49 6.27
N THR A 24 20.04 2.47 5.50
CA THR A 24 21.03 1.53 4.96
C THR A 24 21.26 1.72 3.47
N ASP A 25 20.25 2.09 2.70
CA ASP A 25 20.35 2.20 1.25
C ASP A 25 19.31 3.18 0.70
N PRO A 26 19.68 4.46 0.49
CA PRO A 26 18.74 5.45 -0.03
C PRO A 26 18.17 5.11 -1.41
N LEU A 27 18.95 4.45 -2.28
CA LEU A 27 18.45 4.05 -3.59
C LEU A 27 17.39 2.97 -3.46
N ALA A 28 17.62 1.98 -2.61
CA ALA A 28 16.64 0.92 -2.36
C ALA A 28 15.36 1.49 -1.75
N ALA A 29 15.45 2.50 -0.90
CA ALA A 29 14.30 3.19 -0.34
C ALA A 29 13.43 3.80 -1.45
N SER A 30 14.03 4.56 -2.34
CA SER A 30 13.34 5.20 -3.47
C SER A 30 12.69 4.15 -4.37
N GLN A 31 13.43 3.12 -4.73
CA GLN A 31 12.91 2.05 -5.60
C GLN A 31 11.75 1.29 -4.97
N THR A 32 11.80 1.06 -3.66
CA THR A 32 10.73 0.38 -2.94
C THR A 32 9.45 1.21 -2.90
N ILE A 33 9.56 2.50 -2.63
CA ILE A 33 8.40 3.37 -2.62
C ILE A 33 7.78 3.46 -4.01
N ASP A 34 8.60 3.58 -5.06
CA ASP A 34 8.09 3.60 -6.43
C ASP A 34 7.36 2.30 -6.77
N LEU A 35 7.89 1.16 -6.34
CA LEU A 35 7.25 -0.14 -6.54
C LEU A 35 5.87 -0.20 -5.87
N ILE A 36 5.77 0.29 -4.64
CA ILE A 36 4.50 0.31 -3.92
C ILE A 36 3.49 1.21 -4.64
N LEU A 37 3.89 2.41 -5.03
CA LEU A 37 3.00 3.34 -5.72
C LEU A 37 2.54 2.79 -7.06
N ASP A 38 3.45 2.17 -7.83
CA ASP A 38 3.11 1.56 -9.12
C ASP A 38 2.13 0.39 -8.95
N ALA A 39 2.34 -0.44 -7.92
CA ALA A 39 1.44 -1.56 -7.64
C ALA A 39 0.05 -1.07 -7.25
N VAL A 40 -0.02 -0.05 -6.40
CA VAL A 40 -1.30 0.55 -5.98
C VAL A 40 -2.03 1.17 -7.17
N ALA A 41 -1.31 1.74 -8.13
CA ALA A 41 -1.92 2.34 -9.32
C ALA A 41 -2.71 1.33 -10.16
N ILE A 42 -2.39 0.04 -10.07
CA ILE A 42 -3.14 -1.02 -10.76
C ILE A 42 -4.60 -1.06 -10.28
N LEU A 43 -4.86 -0.64 -9.05
CA LEU A 43 -6.21 -0.60 -8.49
C LEU A 43 -7.14 0.36 -9.22
N GLU A 44 -6.61 1.30 -10.01
CA GLU A 44 -7.44 2.17 -10.86
C GLU A 44 -8.27 1.36 -11.86
N ARG A 45 -7.69 0.28 -12.36
CA ARG A 45 -8.35 -0.60 -13.34
C ARG A 45 -8.89 -1.89 -12.73
N HIS A 46 -8.30 -2.32 -11.62
CA HIS A 46 -8.65 -3.58 -10.96
C HIS A 46 -8.85 -3.36 -9.45
N PRO A 47 -9.90 -2.59 -9.07
CA PRO A 47 -10.06 -2.22 -7.66
C PRO A 47 -10.33 -3.40 -6.71
N LEU A 48 -10.78 -4.54 -7.24
CA LEU A 48 -11.05 -5.73 -6.45
C LEU A 48 -9.90 -6.74 -6.46
N MET A 49 -8.73 -6.36 -6.99
CA MET A 49 -7.58 -7.26 -7.10
C MET A 49 -7.06 -7.73 -5.73
N GLY A 50 -7.11 -6.88 -4.71
CA GLY A 50 -6.68 -7.26 -3.37
C GLY A 50 -7.58 -8.32 -2.76
N ARG A 51 -7.00 -9.17 -1.90
CA ARG A 51 -7.77 -10.20 -1.19
C ARG A 51 -8.63 -9.56 -0.10
N LEU A 52 -9.78 -10.16 0.18
CA LEU A 52 -10.63 -9.70 1.26
C LEU A 52 -9.91 -9.90 2.61
N ALA A 53 -9.97 -8.87 3.45
CA ALA A 53 -9.49 -8.88 4.81
C ALA A 53 -10.71 -8.77 5.75
N GLU A 54 -10.67 -7.88 6.73
CA GLU A 54 -11.83 -7.65 7.60
C GLU A 54 -12.91 -6.83 6.89
N ALA A 55 -14.18 -7.16 7.14
CA ALA A 55 -15.33 -6.43 6.62
C ALA A 55 -15.22 -6.22 5.09
N ASP A 56 -15.27 -4.97 4.65
CA ASP A 56 -15.17 -4.60 3.23
C ASP A 56 -13.76 -4.18 2.83
N LEU A 57 -12.77 -4.36 3.70
CA LEU A 57 -11.39 -4.00 3.42
C LEU A 57 -10.70 -5.07 2.59
N ARG A 58 -9.71 -4.65 1.80
CA ARG A 58 -8.89 -5.54 0.99
C ARG A 58 -7.41 -5.26 1.23
N GLU A 59 -6.61 -6.28 0.99
CA GLU A 59 -5.16 -6.20 1.10
C GLU A 59 -4.53 -6.49 -0.25
N LEU A 60 -3.69 -5.56 -0.72
CA LEU A 60 -2.88 -5.77 -1.91
C LEU A 60 -1.48 -6.17 -1.46
N VAL A 61 -1.06 -7.37 -1.84
CA VAL A 61 0.28 -7.87 -1.52
C VAL A 61 1.23 -7.45 -2.62
N ILE A 62 2.33 -6.81 -2.22
CA ILE A 62 3.35 -6.26 -3.12
C ILE A 62 4.68 -6.90 -2.76
N SER A 63 5.28 -7.66 -3.70
CA SER A 63 6.52 -8.38 -3.45
C SER A 63 7.71 -7.67 -4.08
N ARG A 64 8.83 -7.65 -3.37
CA ARG A 64 10.11 -7.19 -3.89
C ARG A 64 11.22 -8.13 -3.38
N GLY A 65 11.68 -9.04 -4.25
CA GLY A 65 12.66 -10.06 -3.87
C GLY A 65 12.14 -10.91 -2.72
N LYS A 66 12.86 -10.94 -1.61
CA LYS A 66 12.46 -11.67 -0.39
C LYS A 66 11.57 -10.82 0.53
N SER A 67 11.41 -9.55 0.22
CA SER A 67 10.59 -8.64 1.01
C SER A 67 9.19 -8.55 0.44
N GLY A 68 8.23 -8.27 1.29
CA GLY A 68 6.86 -8.04 0.87
C GLY A 68 6.24 -6.90 1.65
N TYR A 69 5.31 -6.21 1.00
CA TYR A 69 4.55 -5.11 1.58
C TYR A 69 3.08 -5.37 1.38
N ILE A 70 2.26 -4.85 2.25
CA ILE A 70 0.80 -5.00 2.17
C ILE A 70 0.19 -3.61 2.24
N ALA A 71 -0.66 -3.31 1.26
CA ALA A 71 -1.47 -2.10 1.25
C ALA A 71 -2.91 -2.47 1.62
N LEU A 72 -3.39 -1.93 2.73
CA LEU A 72 -4.78 -2.09 3.16
C LEU A 72 -5.60 -0.99 2.52
N TYR A 73 -6.70 -1.34 1.85
CA TYR A 73 -7.52 -0.35 1.17
C TYR A 73 -8.99 -0.70 1.22
N ARG A 74 -9.81 0.30 0.93
CA ARG A 74 -11.25 0.14 0.74
C ARG A 74 -11.61 0.62 -0.67
N TYR A 75 -12.47 -0.12 -1.35
CA TYR A 75 -13.05 0.31 -2.61
C TYR A 75 -14.51 0.70 -2.41
N ASP A 76 -14.84 1.94 -2.75
CA ASP A 76 -16.21 2.43 -2.77
C ASP A 76 -16.74 2.34 -4.19
N ALA A 77 -17.52 1.30 -4.47
CA ALA A 77 -18.05 1.05 -5.81
C ALA A 77 -19.02 2.14 -6.27
N GLY A 78 -19.79 2.71 -5.35
CA GLY A 78 -20.75 3.77 -5.69
C GLY A 78 -20.09 5.04 -6.19
N ARG A 79 -18.88 5.34 -5.71
CA ARG A 79 -18.11 6.51 -6.11
C ARG A 79 -16.93 6.18 -7.00
N ASP A 80 -16.69 4.90 -7.25
CA ASP A 80 -15.54 4.39 -8.00
C ASP A 80 -14.24 4.95 -7.45
N ARG A 81 -14.05 4.81 -6.14
CA ARG A 81 -12.88 5.32 -5.41
C ARG A 81 -12.19 4.24 -4.60
N VAL A 82 -10.87 4.24 -4.68
CA VAL A 82 -10.00 3.43 -3.84
C VAL A 82 -9.35 4.36 -2.82
N LEU A 83 -9.46 4.03 -1.54
CA LEU A 83 -8.77 4.74 -0.47
C LEU A 83 -7.77 3.78 0.19
N VAL A 84 -6.49 4.07 0.05
CA VAL A 84 -5.44 3.32 0.73
C VAL A 84 -5.35 3.80 2.17
N LEU A 85 -5.59 2.89 3.11
CA LEU A 85 -5.70 3.21 4.53
C LEU A 85 -4.39 3.06 5.28
N ALA A 86 -3.58 2.07 4.90
CA ALA A 86 -2.33 1.78 5.59
C ALA A 86 -1.40 0.98 4.68
N VAL A 87 -0.10 1.07 4.93
CA VAL A 87 0.91 0.27 4.25
C VAL A 87 1.87 -0.26 5.30
N ARG A 88 2.23 -1.54 5.20
CA ARG A 88 3.18 -2.14 6.12
C ARG A 88 4.07 -3.15 5.43
N HIS A 89 5.21 -3.46 6.04
CA HIS A 89 6.01 -4.61 5.66
C HIS A 89 5.31 -5.88 6.14
N GLN A 90 5.41 -6.96 5.39
CA GLN A 90 4.76 -8.24 5.74
C GLN A 90 5.14 -8.76 7.13
N ARG A 91 6.34 -8.45 7.60
CA ARG A 91 6.83 -8.91 8.90
C ARG A 91 6.35 -8.08 10.07
N GLU A 92 5.72 -6.93 9.82
CA GLU A 92 5.15 -6.14 10.89
C GLU A 92 3.89 -6.80 11.45
N ALA A 93 3.70 -6.68 12.78
CA ALA A 93 2.56 -7.27 13.45
C ALA A 93 1.35 -6.33 13.38
N GLY A 94 0.59 -6.42 12.29
CA GLY A 94 -0.58 -5.58 12.08
C GLY A 94 -0.22 -4.23 11.48
N TYR A 95 -1.16 -3.29 11.51
CA TYR A 95 -1.03 -1.98 10.90
C TYR A 95 -0.80 -0.92 11.96
N ALA A 96 0.07 0.06 11.64
CA ALA A 96 0.33 1.20 12.51
C ALA A 96 -0.90 2.12 12.55
N GLY A 97 -1.09 2.76 13.67
CA GLY A 97 -2.18 3.72 13.86
C GLY A 97 -3.38 3.19 14.58
#